data_67679f7ca049f420b695510ddb39c762
#
_entry.id   67679f7ca049f420b695510ddb39c762
#
_cell.length_a   1.000
_cell.length_b   1.000
_cell.length_c   1.000
_cell.angle_alpha   90.00
_cell.angle_beta   90.00
_cell.angle_gamma   90.00
#
_symmetry.space_group_name_H-M   'P 1'
#
loop_
_entity.id
_entity.type
_entity.pdbx_description
1 polymer ?
#
loop_
_entity_poly.entity_id
_entity_poly.type
_entity_poly.pdbx_seq_one_letter_code
_entity_poly.pdbx_strand_id
1 'polypeptide(L)'
;MQTALAQSNNTKFTKADLAAIKNPLERFTATITYLENADTGEGDEIDSTLCIDLQKMATQLKNDSLLAISYNWVFAYFNRKGRTNEAIEFLFKALPLAEKYNDKRRISSIYFDLAFSYGGLGKKTEAIDFLKKGGENLPDKTSPMYDYMLVQYQLSMALVFLDKKQLDSALLYAQLSNETAERLNVNLYKSQTLGILARVYEVKKEPEIANVYRQKRMAMAQLFKGNVRKFEVYIAYVGYLIRADSLKEATVLADEIWSIAQQEQNQGLKLAAATAKRNLYDKLNKTDSAYYYAKLEIETRKLVFDEEKLSGIQAMGLKEQLRKMDEAAKEEEAKQQRKQNIQYIFLAIGIVTFLILFFLLSRSIVVNEKWISFFGILGLLIVFEFINLLIHPFLERVTHHNPMLMLLALVALASLLIPLHHRLEKWIKTKMTEKNKKIRLDAAKKTIEELEQKG
;
A
#
# COMPACT_ATOMS: atom_id res chain seq x y z
N MET A 1 -11.25 -5.86 -13.07
CA MET A 1 -11.36 -4.95 -11.92
C MET A 1 -11.36 -3.46 -12.31
N GLN A 2 -10.51 -3.03 -13.27
CA GLN A 2 -10.48 -1.63 -13.77
C GLN A 2 -11.78 -1.17 -14.46
N THR A 3 -12.54 -2.05 -15.08
CA THR A 3 -13.82 -1.73 -15.77
C THR A 3 -14.99 -1.54 -14.81
N ALA A 4 -14.96 -2.13 -13.61
CA ALA A 4 -16.00 -1.93 -12.59
C ALA A 4 -15.84 -0.60 -11.82
N LEU A 5 -14.61 -0.12 -11.63
CA LEU A 5 -14.31 1.18 -11.01
C LEU A 5 -14.71 2.37 -11.91
N ALA A 6 -14.62 2.21 -13.23
CA ALA A 6 -14.96 3.28 -14.18
C ALA A 6 -16.47 3.52 -14.35
N GLN A 7 -17.34 2.57 -13.95
CA GLN A 7 -18.79 2.69 -14.07
C GLN A 7 -19.50 3.20 -12.80
N SER A 8 -18.80 3.35 -11.66
CA SER A 8 -19.43 3.74 -10.38
C SER A 8 -19.42 5.23 -10.06
N ASN A 9 -18.93 6.08 -10.95
CA ASN A 9 -18.72 7.52 -10.67
C ASN A 9 -20.00 8.36 -10.40
N ASN A 10 -21.20 7.76 -10.30
CA ASN A 10 -22.44 8.49 -10.04
C ASN A 10 -23.31 7.92 -8.90
N THR A 11 -22.88 6.86 -8.22
CA THR A 11 -23.67 6.30 -7.10
C THR A 11 -23.21 6.94 -5.78
N LYS A 12 -24.05 7.80 -5.21
CA LYS A 12 -23.85 8.32 -3.85
C LYS A 12 -24.33 7.24 -2.85
N PHE A 13 -23.37 6.52 -2.26
CA PHE A 13 -23.67 5.59 -1.15
C PHE A 13 -23.84 6.38 0.16
N THR A 14 -24.75 5.93 1.01
CA THR A 14 -24.79 6.31 2.42
C THR A 14 -24.09 5.24 3.27
N LYS A 15 -23.73 5.56 4.52
CA LYS A 15 -23.17 4.55 5.45
C LYS A 15 -24.13 3.37 5.67
N ALA A 16 -25.42 3.61 5.65
CA ALA A 16 -26.44 2.55 5.76
C ALA A 16 -26.43 1.61 4.55
N ASP A 17 -26.28 2.18 3.34
CA ASP A 17 -26.18 1.38 2.12
C ASP A 17 -24.95 0.47 2.15
N LEU A 18 -23.80 0.97 2.63
CA LEU A 18 -22.58 0.17 2.77
C LEU A 18 -22.76 -1.00 3.73
N ALA A 19 -23.46 -0.79 4.84
CA ALA A 19 -23.73 -1.84 5.82
C ALA A 19 -24.67 -2.94 5.27
N ALA A 20 -25.55 -2.62 4.33
CA ALA A 20 -26.50 -3.55 3.71
C ALA A 20 -25.84 -4.49 2.68
N ILE A 21 -24.66 -4.13 2.13
CA ILE A 21 -23.96 -4.97 1.14
C ILE A 21 -23.35 -6.20 1.81
N LYS A 22 -23.84 -7.39 1.45
CA LYS A 22 -23.39 -8.66 2.03
C LYS A 22 -22.08 -9.19 1.44
N ASN A 23 -21.87 -8.97 0.14
CA ASN A 23 -20.65 -9.44 -0.53
C ASN A 23 -19.45 -8.60 -0.09
N PRO A 24 -18.39 -9.20 0.52
CA PRO A 24 -17.26 -8.44 1.05
C PRO A 24 -16.50 -7.64 0.00
N LEU A 25 -16.35 -8.15 -1.23
CA LEU A 25 -15.63 -7.46 -2.31
C LEU A 25 -16.44 -6.27 -2.84
N GLU A 26 -17.75 -6.43 -3.02
CA GLU A 26 -18.63 -5.33 -3.43
C GLU A 26 -18.70 -4.25 -2.36
N ARG A 27 -18.83 -4.66 -1.09
CA ARG A 27 -18.80 -3.73 0.05
C ARG A 27 -17.48 -2.99 0.14
N PHE A 28 -16.34 -3.67 -0.06
CA PHE A 28 -15.02 -3.03 -0.10
C PHE A 28 -14.97 -1.96 -1.19
N THR A 29 -15.39 -2.29 -2.42
CA THR A 29 -15.39 -1.34 -3.55
C THR A 29 -16.31 -0.14 -3.31
N ALA A 30 -17.52 -0.38 -2.82
CA ALA A 30 -18.47 0.67 -2.47
C ALA A 30 -17.95 1.58 -1.35
N THR A 31 -17.27 1.01 -0.35
CA THR A 31 -16.63 1.78 0.73
C THR A 31 -15.51 2.68 0.21
N ILE A 32 -14.67 2.19 -0.73
CA ILE A 32 -13.64 3.02 -1.38
C ILE A 32 -14.29 4.18 -2.13
N THR A 33 -15.32 3.92 -2.95
CA THR A 33 -16.03 4.98 -3.69
C THR A 33 -16.64 6.02 -2.75
N TYR A 34 -17.22 5.59 -1.62
CA TYR A 34 -17.73 6.50 -0.60
C TYR A 34 -16.62 7.39 -0.01
N LEU A 35 -15.48 6.80 0.36
CA LEU A 35 -14.34 7.53 0.91
C LEU A 35 -13.68 8.47 -0.09
N GLU A 36 -13.60 8.10 -1.37
CA GLU A 36 -13.10 8.97 -2.45
C GLU A 36 -13.99 10.20 -2.63
N ASN A 37 -15.31 10.03 -2.57
CA ASN A 37 -16.25 11.15 -2.62
C ASN A 37 -16.15 12.06 -1.38
N ALA A 38 -15.91 11.49 -0.20
CA ALA A 38 -15.65 12.24 1.03
C ALA A 38 -14.33 13.02 0.97
N ASP A 39 -13.30 12.47 0.30
CA ASP A 39 -11.97 13.09 0.17
C ASP A 39 -11.97 14.33 -0.75
N THR A 40 -12.91 14.43 -1.68
CA THR A 40 -13.04 15.60 -2.57
C THR A 40 -13.57 16.86 -1.89
N GLY A 41 -13.91 16.80 -0.61
CA GLY A 41 -14.43 17.94 0.18
C GLY A 41 -15.92 18.15 0.07
N GLU A 42 -16.65 17.25 -0.58
CA GLU A 42 -18.12 17.26 -0.68
C GLU A 42 -18.80 16.30 0.32
N GLY A 43 -18.01 15.56 1.12
CA GLY A 43 -18.49 14.50 2.00
C GLY A 43 -18.03 14.60 3.45
N ASP A 44 -18.56 13.68 4.24
CA ASP A 44 -18.26 13.54 5.67
C ASP A 44 -16.76 13.24 5.92
N GLU A 45 -16.34 13.52 7.15
CA GLU A 45 -15.00 13.16 7.68
C GLU A 45 -14.70 11.68 7.45
N ILE A 46 -13.44 11.33 7.12
CA ILE A 46 -13.02 9.92 7.04
C ILE A 46 -13.30 9.24 8.38
N ASP A 47 -14.17 8.24 8.35
CA ASP A 47 -14.60 7.51 9.53
C ASP A 47 -13.62 6.37 9.85
N SER A 48 -13.13 6.33 11.08
CA SER A 48 -12.24 5.27 11.55
C SER A 48 -12.85 3.88 11.44
N THR A 49 -14.18 3.78 11.58
CA THR A 49 -14.88 2.48 11.47
C THR A 49 -14.80 1.93 10.05
N LEU A 50 -14.89 2.77 9.03
CA LEU A 50 -14.74 2.37 7.64
C LEU A 50 -13.31 1.91 7.32
N CYS A 51 -12.29 2.54 7.90
CA CYS A 51 -10.90 2.11 7.76
C CYS A 51 -10.69 0.69 8.36
N ILE A 52 -11.28 0.42 9.52
CA ILE A 52 -11.26 -0.91 10.16
C ILE A 52 -11.99 -1.93 9.29
N ASP A 53 -13.15 -1.58 8.78
CA ASP A 53 -13.97 -2.47 7.94
C ASP A 53 -13.23 -2.82 6.63
N LEU A 54 -12.56 -1.86 5.99
CA LEU A 54 -11.72 -2.13 4.81
C LEU A 54 -10.63 -3.13 5.13
N GLN A 55 -9.92 -2.96 6.25
CA GLN A 55 -8.86 -3.89 6.63
C GLN A 55 -9.41 -5.29 6.95
N LYS A 56 -10.54 -5.40 7.66
CA LYS A 56 -11.21 -6.68 7.94
C LYS A 56 -11.59 -7.39 6.65
N MET A 57 -12.25 -6.70 5.72
CA MET A 57 -12.67 -7.27 4.45
C MET A 57 -11.47 -7.74 3.61
N ALA A 58 -10.41 -6.95 3.53
CA ALA A 58 -9.18 -7.32 2.81
C ALA A 58 -8.53 -8.58 3.41
N THR A 59 -8.49 -8.67 4.75
CA THR A 59 -7.95 -9.84 5.46
C THR A 59 -8.82 -11.08 5.24
N GLN A 60 -10.16 -10.97 5.31
CA GLN A 60 -11.09 -12.06 5.03
C GLN A 60 -10.96 -12.59 3.60
N LEU A 61 -10.78 -11.69 2.64
CA LEU A 61 -10.59 -12.02 1.23
C LEU A 61 -9.18 -12.56 0.93
N LYS A 62 -8.26 -12.53 1.90
CA LYS A 62 -6.84 -12.92 1.74
C LYS A 62 -6.20 -12.25 0.52
N ASN A 63 -6.49 -10.98 0.31
CA ASN A 63 -6.07 -10.23 -0.85
C ASN A 63 -5.12 -9.08 -0.46
N ASP A 64 -3.83 -9.30 -0.67
CA ASP A 64 -2.78 -8.33 -0.34
C ASP A 64 -2.94 -6.99 -1.06
N SER A 65 -3.46 -6.98 -2.30
CA SER A 65 -3.70 -5.73 -3.02
C SER A 65 -4.79 -4.89 -2.36
N LEU A 66 -5.88 -5.54 -1.88
CA LEU A 66 -6.92 -4.85 -1.11
C LEU A 66 -6.40 -4.42 0.26
N LEU A 67 -5.53 -5.21 0.88
CA LEU A 67 -4.91 -4.87 2.15
C LEU A 67 -4.00 -3.63 2.01
N ALA A 68 -3.22 -3.53 0.94
CA ALA A 68 -2.43 -2.33 0.64
C ALA A 68 -3.32 -1.09 0.46
N ILE A 69 -4.49 -1.23 -0.20
CA ILE A 69 -5.47 -0.14 -0.34
C ILE A 69 -5.99 0.28 1.05
N SER A 70 -6.36 -0.68 1.90
CA SER A 70 -6.88 -0.38 3.24
C SER A 70 -5.86 0.39 4.08
N TYR A 71 -4.56 0.03 4.02
CA TYR A 71 -3.51 0.77 4.71
C TYR A 71 -3.36 2.21 4.22
N ASN A 72 -3.55 2.48 2.93
CA ASN A 72 -3.54 3.86 2.42
C ASN A 72 -4.69 4.69 3.01
N TRP A 73 -5.89 4.12 3.19
CA TRP A 73 -6.99 4.83 3.84
C TRP A 73 -6.77 5.03 5.33
N VAL A 74 -6.15 4.08 6.01
CA VAL A 74 -5.71 4.25 7.41
C VAL A 74 -4.67 5.36 7.51
N PHE A 75 -3.69 5.41 6.58
CA PHE A 75 -2.75 6.53 6.47
C PHE A 75 -3.50 7.87 6.33
N ALA A 76 -4.45 7.97 5.38
CA ALA A 76 -5.20 9.20 5.16
C ALA A 76 -5.97 9.65 6.43
N TYR A 77 -6.57 8.70 7.17
CA TYR A 77 -7.21 8.98 8.44
C TYR A 77 -6.23 9.57 9.46
N PHE A 78 -5.12 8.90 9.75
CA PHE A 78 -4.14 9.37 10.73
C PHE A 78 -3.51 10.71 10.33
N ASN A 79 -3.22 10.89 9.04
CA ASN A 79 -2.63 12.13 8.52
C ASN A 79 -3.59 13.32 8.69
N ARG A 80 -4.89 13.14 8.45
CA ARG A 80 -5.91 14.17 8.71
C ARG A 80 -6.07 14.52 10.18
N LYS A 81 -5.81 13.56 11.07
CA LYS A 81 -5.82 13.78 12.53
C LYS A 81 -4.49 14.34 13.06
N GLY A 82 -3.59 14.80 12.18
CA GLY A 82 -2.27 15.35 12.56
C GLY A 82 -1.28 14.32 13.13
N ARG A 83 -1.61 13.03 13.08
CA ARG A 83 -0.80 11.93 13.62
C ARG A 83 0.15 11.37 12.55
N THR A 84 1.00 12.24 11.99
CA THR A 84 1.84 11.92 10.82
C THR A 84 2.80 10.75 11.07
N ASN A 85 3.36 10.61 12.27
CA ASN A 85 4.28 9.49 12.56
C ASN A 85 3.57 8.14 12.49
N GLU A 86 2.37 8.05 13.07
CA GLU A 86 1.55 6.85 13.02
C GLU A 86 1.03 6.57 11.61
N ALA A 87 0.69 7.61 10.86
CA ALA A 87 0.28 7.48 9.47
C ALA A 87 1.37 6.81 8.63
N ILE A 88 2.62 7.26 8.74
CA ILE A 88 3.77 6.73 8.02
C ILE A 88 3.95 5.20 8.22
N GLU A 89 3.64 4.69 9.42
CA GLU A 89 3.74 3.24 9.70
C GLU A 89 2.87 2.41 8.73
N PHE A 90 1.69 2.92 8.35
CA PHE A 90 0.79 2.21 7.43
C PHE A 90 1.25 2.29 5.98
N LEU A 91 1.93 3.35 5.58
CA LEU A 91 2.58 3.41 4.26
C LEU A 91 3.70 2.36 4.15
N PHE A 92 4.51 2.19 5.21
CA PHE A 92 5.53 1.14 5.23
C PHE A 92 4.95 -0.29 5.31
N LYS A 93 3.73 -0.47 5.79
CA LYS A 93 3.01 -1.76 5.68
C LYS A 93 2.44 -1.98 4.27
N ALA A 94 1.99 -0.92 3.60
CA ALA A 94 1.43 -1.00 2.25
C ALA A 94 2.50 -1.23 1.16
N LEU A 95 3.69 -0.65 1.32
CA LEU A 95 4.74 -0.66 0.31
C LEU A 95 5.17 -2.09 -0.12
N PRO A 96 5.55 -3.01 0.80
CA PRO A 96 5.97 -4.36 0.39
C PRO A 96 4.86 -5.15 -0.30
N LEU A 97 3.59 -4.89 0.03
CA LEU A 97 2.46 -5.51 -0.64
C LEU A 97 2.30 -4.99 -2.08
N ALA A 98 2.52 -3.70 -2.31
CA ALA A 98 2.50 -3.11 -3.64
C ALA A 98 3.69 -3.60 -4.49
N GLU A 99 4.88 -3.71 -3.89
CA GLU A 99 6.11 -4.22 -4.53
C GLU A 99 5.97 -5.69 -4.94
N LYS A 100 5.36 -6.53 -4.10
CA LYS A 100 5.10 -7.95 -4.38
C LYS A 100 4.37 -8.16 -5.71
N TYR A 101 3.46 -7.25 -6.07
CA TYR A 101 2.66 -7.34 -7.31
C TYR A 101 3.15 -6.39 -8.41
N ASN A 102 4.29 -5.70 -8.19
CA ASN A 102 4.82 -4.69 -9.12
C ASN A 102 3.76 -3.64 -9.54
N ASP A 103 2.90 -3.25 -8.57
CA ASP A 103 1.89 -2.20 -8.80
C ASP A 103 2.56 -0.81 -8.76
N LYS A 104 3.17 -0.44 -9.88
CA LYS A 104 3.90 0.83 -10.04
C LYS A 104 3.07 2.04 -9.61
N ARG A 105 1.78 2.06 -9.96
CA ARG A 105 0.88 3.14 -9.57
C ARG A 105 0.83 3.29 -8.05
N ARG A 106 0.65 2.19 -7.33
CA ARG A 106 0.56 2.21 -5.87
C ARG A 106 1.90 2.50 -5.21
N ILE A 107 2.98 1.89 -5.70
CA ILE A 107 4.35 2.15 -5.25
C ILE A 107 4.67 3.65 -5.35
N SER A 108 4.40 4.25 -6.51
CA SER A 108 4.61 5.68 -6.74
C SER A 108 3.76 6.55 -5.80
N SER A 109 2.46 6.24 -5.63
CA SER A 109 1.58 6.96 -4.71
C SER A 109 2.08 6.90 -3.27
N ILE A 110 2.46 5.71 -2.78
CA ILE A 110 3.00 5.53 -1.43
C ILE A 110 4.26 6.38 -1.22
N TYR A 111 5.17 6.40 -2.19
CA TYR A 111 6.36 7.22 -2.11
C TYR A 111 6.06 8.73 -2.10
N PHE A 112 5.04 9.20 -2.83
CA PHE A 112 4.61 10.60 -2.76
C PHE A 112 3.99 10.95 -1.40
N ASP A 113 3.19 10.05 -0.82
CA ASP A 113 2.62 10.23 0.51
C ASP A 113 3.70 10.24 1.59
N LEU A 114 4.73 9.37 1.47
CA LEU A 114 5.93 9.41 2.32
C LEU A 114 6.68 10.73 2.17
N ALA A 115 6.92 11.19 0.93
CA ALA A 115 7.59 12.45 0.67
C ALA A 115 6.85 13.63 1.29
N PHE A 116 5.52 13.68 1.15
CA PHE A 116 4.68 14.70 1.77
C PHE A 116 4.78 14.68 3.29
N SER A 117 4.65 13.48 3.89
CA SER A 117 4.69 13.30 5.35
C SER A 117 6.05 13.68 5.94
N TYR A 118 7.15 13.24 5.34
CA TYR A 118 8.51 13.58 5.78
C TYR A 118 8.82 15.06 5.59
N GLY A 119 8.30 15.66 4.52
CA GLY A 119 8.36 17.10 4.31
C GLY A 119 7.68 17.90 5.43
N GLY A 120 6.47 17.48 5.83
CA GLY A 120 5.72 18.05 6.95
C GLY A 120 6.44 17.91 8.30
N LEU A 121 7.23 16.84 8.49
CA LEU A 121 8.07 16.64 9.67
C LEU A 121 9.41 17.40 9.61
N GLY A 122 9.64 18.21 8.59
CA GLY A 122 10.90 18.96 8.38
C GLY A 122 12.08 18.11 7.90
N LYS A 123 11.88 16.83 7.64
CA LYS A 123 12.90 15.88 7.15
C LYS A 123 13.06 15.99 5.62
N LYS A 124 13.60 17.13 5.19
CA LYS A 124 13.63 17.52 3.76
C LYS A 124 14.43 16.59 2.87
N THR A 125 15.53 16.02 3.37
CA THR A 125 16.40 15.13 2.58
C THR A 125 15.67 13.82 2.26
N GLU A 126 15.10 13.19 3.28
CA GLU A 126 14.33 11.95 3.14
C GLU A 126 13.08 12.17 2.26
N ALA A 127 12.41 13.31 2.41
CA ALA A 127 11.27 13.66 1.56
C ALA A 127 11.64 13.70 0.07
N ILE A 128 12.81 14.27 -0.26
CA ILE A 128 13.32 14.33 -1.63
C ILE A 128 13.65 12.94 -2.16
N ASP A 129 14.26 12.08 -1.34
CA ASP A 129 14.62 10.73 -1.73
C ASP A 129 13.36 9.89 -2.02
N PHE A 130 12.34 10.01 -1.18
CA PHE A 130 11.04 9.37 -1.45
C PHE A 130 10.38 9.93 -2.71
N LEU A 131 10.42 11.24 -2.91
CA LEU A 131 9.86 11.87 -4.12
C LEU A 131 10.53 11.35 -5.39
N LYS A 132 11.86 11.19 -5.41
CA LYS A 132 12.59 10.60 -6.53
C LYS A 132 12.16 9.15 -6.78
N LYS A 133 12.11 8.33 -5.72
CA LYS A 133 11.63 6.94 -5.82
C LYS A 133 10.21 6.86 -6.38
N GLY A 134 9.33 7.78 -5.98
CA GLY A 134 7.99 7.90 -6.55
C GLY A 134 8.02 8.20 -8.05
N GLY A 135 8.87 9.14 -8.48
CA GLY A 135 9.07 9.48 -9.89
C GLY A 135 9.64 8.33 -10.73
N GLU A 136 10.56 7.53 -10.18
CA GLU A 136 11.13 6.34 -10.84
C GLU A 136 10.12 5.20 -11.01
N ASN A 137 9.08 5.17 -10.18
CA ASN A 137 8.03 4.15 -10.18
C ASN A 137 6.71 4.64 -10.81
N LEU A 138 6.72 5.71 -11.59
CA LEU A 138 5.52 6.15 -12.30
C LEU A 138 4.96 5.00 -13.15
N PRO A 139 3.61 4.88 -13.27
CA PRO A 139 3.00 3.89 -14.15
C PRO A 139 3.39 4.12 -15.60
N ASP A 140 3.11 3.17 -16.48
CA ASP A 140 3.42 3.31 -17.89
C ASP A 140 2.68 4.51 -18.50
N LYS A 141 3.30 5.17 -19.50
CA LYS A 141 2.75 6.38 -20.14
C LYS A 141 1.37 6.17 -20.77
N THR A 142 1.01 4.94 -21.07
CA THR A 142 -0.31 4.56 -21.58
C THR A 142 -1.38 4.44 -20.50
N SER A 143 -0.97 4.47 -19.23
CA SER A 143 -1.90 4.41 -18.09
C SER A 143 -2.70 5.70 -17.99
N PRO A 144 -4.04 5.63 -17.80
CA PRO A 144 -4.86 6.82 -17.54
C PRO A 144 -4.41 7.62 -16.30
N MET A 145 -3.69 6.99 -15.38
CA MET A 145 -3.20 7.61 -14.15
C MET A 145 -1.82 8.27 -14.29
N TYR A 146 -1.12 8.05 -15.43
CA TYR A 146 0.24 8.55 -15.61
C TYR A 146 0.35 10.07 -15.43
N ASP A 147 -0.44 10.85 -16.18
CA ASP A 147 -0.38 12.32 -16.11
C ASP A 147 -0.82 12.86 -14.74
N TYR A 148 -1.77 12.20 -14.06
CA TYR A 148 -2.16 12.56 -12.68
C TYR A 148 -1.00 12.41 -11.69
N MET A 149 -0.24 11.33 -11.79
CA MET A 149 0.90 11.10 -10.92
C MET A 149 2.10 11.94 -11.32
N LEU A 150 2.29 12.16 -12.63
CA LEU A 150 3.36 13.01 -13.15
C LEU A 150 3.19 14.47 -12.69
N VAL A 151 1.97 15.03 -12.75
CA VAL A 151 1.74 16.41 -12.29
C VAL A 151 1.99 16.56 -10.78
N GLN A 152 1.60 15.58 -9.98
CA GLN A 152 1.91 15.58 -8.54
C GLN A 152 3.43 15.55 -8.27
N TYR A 153 4.16 14.69 -8.99
CA TYR A 153 5.61 14.64 -8.92
C TYR A 153 6.25 15.99 -9.28
N GLN A 154 5.84 16.56 -10.41
CA GLN A 154 6.39 17.83 -10.91
C GLN A 154 6.09 19.00 -9.96
N LEU A 155 4.86 19.10 -9.43
CA LEU A 155 4.48 20.08 -8.41
C LEU A 155 5.34 19.96 -7.15
N SER A 156 5.52 18.76 -6.66
CA SER A 156 6.31 18.50 -5.46
C SER A 156 7.79 18.82 -5.66
N MET A 157 8.35 18.47 -6.83
CA MET A 157 9.74 18.83 -7.18
C MET A 157 9.91 20.34 -7.29
N ALA A 158 8.96 21.05 -7.89
CA ALA A 158 8.99 22.51 -7.96
C ALA A 158 9.01 23.15 -6.57
N LEU A 159 8.21 22.67 -5.64
CA LEU A 159 8.19 23.14 -4.24
C LEU A 159 9.51 22.85 -3.52
N VAL A 160 10.07 21.65 -3.69
CA VAL A 160 11.36 21.25 -3.11
C VAL A 160 12.49 22.17 -3.59
N PHE A 161 12.56 22.43 -4.90
CA PHE A 161 13.58 23.30 -5.45
C PHE A 161 13.39 24.77 -5.04
N LEU A 162 12.14 25.21 -4.92
CA LEU A 162 11.82 26.55 -4.42
C LEU A 162 12.28 26.72 -2.96
N ASP A 163 12.04 25.73 -2.12
CA ASP A 163 12.49 25.72 -0.72
C ASP A 163 14.03 25.73 -0.59
N LYS A 164 14.72 25.05 -1.54
CA LYS A 164 16.18 25.05 -1.64
C LYS A 164 16.74 26.31 -2.29
N LYS A 165 15.90 27.26 -2.71
CA LYS A 165 16.28 28.45 -3.47
C LYS A 165 16.98 28.14 -4.81
N GLN A 166 16.76 26.95 -5.37
CA GLN A 166 17.24 26.56 -6.69
C GLN A 166 16.19 26.97 -7.74
N LEU A 167 16.17 28.28 -8.02
CA LEU A 167 15.03 28.90 -8.72
C LEU A 167 14.85 28.44 -10.16
N ASP A 168 15.93 28.13 -10.88
CA ASP A 168 15.85 27.66 -12.26
C ASP A 168 15.24 26.25 -12.33
N SER A 169 15.64 25.36 -11.42
CA SER A 169 15.03 24.03 -11.30
C SER A 169 13.57 24.12 -10.84
N ALA A 170 13.26 25.01 -9.89
CA ALA A 170 11.89 25.25 -9.45
C ALA A 170 11.00 25.72 -10.61
N LEU A 171 11.51 26.64 -11.45
CA LEU A 171 10.82 27.15 -12.62
C LEU A 171 10.60 26.06 -13.65
N LEU A 172 11.63 25.27 -13.97
CA LEU A 172 11.53 24.16 -14.91
C LEU A 172 10.41 23.18 -14.51
N TYR A 173 10.44 22.70 -13.26
CA TYR A 173 9.43 21.75 -12.80
C TYR A 173 8.03 22.35 -12.70
N ALA A 174 7.91 23.65 -12.36
CA ALA A 174 6.64 24.35 -12.37
C ALA A 174 6.07 24.49 -13.81
N GLN A 175 6.92 24.75 -14.80
CA GLN A 175 6.51 24.80 -16.20
C GLN A 175 6.06 23.41 -16.71
N LEU A 176 6.84 22.37 -16.45
CA LEU A 176 6.47 20.98 -16.78
C LEU A 176 5.14 20.59 -16.13
N SER A 177 4.95 20.98 -14.87
CA SER A 177 3.68 20.76 -14.16
C SER A 177 2.51 21.51 -14.84
N ASN A 178 2.75 22.74 -15.32
CA ASN A 178 1.73 23.50 -16.02
C ASN A 178 1.30 22.81 -17.33
N GLU A 179 2.26 22.33 -18.12
CA GLU A 179 1.98 21.60 -19.35
C GLU A 179 1.17 20.33 -19.07
N THR A 180 1.55 19.57 -18.03
CA THR A 180 0.82 18.35 -17.66
C THR A 180 -0.58 18.67 -17.11
N ALA A 181 -0.74 19.72 -16.30
CA ALA A 181 -2.03 20.16 -15.78
C ALA A 181 -2.98 20.65 -16.90
N GLU A 182 -2.44 21.31 -17.93
CA GLU A 182 -3.24 21.70 -19.10
C GLU A 182 -3.72 20.50 -19.91
N ARG A 183 -2.87 19.48 -20.14
CA ARG A 183 -3.29 18.23 -20.79
C ARG A 183 -4.39 17.51 -20.01
N LEU A 184 -4.23 17.42 -18.68
CA LEU A 184 -5.24 16.82 -17.80
C LEU A 184 -6.55 17.60 -17.76
N ASN A 185 -6.50 18.90 -18.05
CA ASN A 185 -7.62 19.83 -17.91
C ASN A 185 -8.27 19.82 -16.50
N VAL A 186 -7.46 19.65 -15.45
CA VAL A 186 -7.90 19.62 -14.05
C VAL A 186 -7.61 20.96 -13.39
N ASN A 187 -8.67 21.72 -13.06
CA ASN A 187 -8.55 23.06 -12.49
C ASN A 187 -7.73 23.12 -11.21
N LEU A 188 -7.78 22.07 -10.37
CA LEU A 188 -7.01 22.00 -9.14
C LEU A 188 -5.50 22.09 -9.42
N TYR A 189 -4.99 21.24 -10.32
CA TYR A 189 -3.55 21.22 -10.65
C TYR A 189 -3.12 22.50 -11.36
N LYS A 190 -3.95 23.02 -12.28
CA LYS A 190 -3.68 24.32 -12.92
C LYS A 190 -3.54 25.44 -11.87
N SER A 191 -4.47 25.52 -10.92
CA SER A 191 -4.42 26.51 -9.84
C SER A 191 -3.20 26.37 -8.95
N GLN A 192 -2.84 25.12 -8.57
CA GLN A 192 -1.66 24.86 -7.73
C GLN A 192 -0.37 25.28 -8.46
N THR A 193 -0.24 24.90 -9.71
CA THR A 193 0.93 25.27 -10.56
C THR A 193 1.08 26.79 -10.70
N LEU A 194 -0.02 27.50 -11.00
CA LEU A 194 -0.01 28.96 -11.08
C LEU A 194 0.45 29.59 -9.75
N GLY A 195 0.03 29.00 -8.62
CA GLY A 195 0.49 29.46 -7.30
C GLY A 195 1.99 29.26 -7.08
N ILE A 196 2.57 28.16 -7.56
CA ILE A 196 4.02 27.91 -7.48
C ILE A 196 4.77 28.87 -8.41
N LEU A 197 4.34 29.03 -9.66
CA LEU A 197 4.95 29.97 -10.60
C LEU A 197 4.97 31.38 -10.04
N ALA A 198 3.86 31.85 -9.46
CA ALA A 198 3.81 33.14 -8.78
C ALA A 198 4.86 33.27 -7.67
N ARG A 199 5.04 32.24 -6.83
CA ARG A 199 6.04 32.23 -5.76
C ARG A 199 7.47 32.20 -6.30
N VAL A 200 7.76 31.44 -7.36
CA VAL A 200 9.08 31.40 -8.00
C VAL A 200 9.47 32.78 -8.49
N TYR A 201 8.60 33.47 -9.23
CA TYR A 201 8.87 34.80 -9.75
C TYR A 201 8.93 35.86 -8.64
N GLU A 202 8.16 35.71 -7.55
CA GLU A 202 8.30 36.57 -6.37
C GLU A 202 9.71 36.48 -5.75
N VAL A 203 10.22 35.23 -5.57
CA VAL A 203 11.58 35.00 -5.04
C VAL A 203 12.68 35.45 -6.03
N LYS A 204 12.43 35.33 -7.35
CA LYS A 204 13.30 35.89 -8.40
C LYS A 204 13.31 37.42 -8.42
N LYS A 205 12.46 38.09 -7.62
CA LYS A 205 12.27 39.55 -7.61
C LYS A 205 11.70 40.10 -8.92
N GLU A 206 10.85 39.35 -9.56
CA GLU A 206 10.08 39.70 -10.76
C GLU A 206 8.58 39.84 -10.42
N PRO A 207 8.17 40.88 -9.66
CA PRO A 207 6.84 40.98 -9.07
C PRO A 207 5.73 41.14 -10.13
N GLU A 208 6.05 41.76 -11.25
CA GLU A 208 5.06 41.94 -12.35
C GLU A 208 4.62 40.60 -12.95
N ILE A 209 5.60 39.73 -13.24
CA ILE A 209 5.32 38.38 -13.73
C ILE A 209 4.60 37.56 -12.67
N ALA A 210 5.06 37.62 -11.42
CA ALA A 210 4.39 36.95 -10.30
C ALA A 210 2.92 37.36 -10.19
N ASN A 211 2.62 38.66 -10.40
CA ASN A 211 1.24 39.14 -10.35
C ASN A 211 0.37 38.61 -11.48
N VAL A 212 0.91 38.47 -12.69
CA VAL A 212 0.17 37.85 -13.81
C VAL A 212 -0.28 36.42 -13.43
N TYR A 213 0.59 35.62 -12.85
CA TYR A 213 0.22 34.26 -12.41
C TYR A 213 -0.79 34.26 -11.25
N ARG A 214 -0.68 35.21 -10.31
CA ARG A 214 -1.68 35.38 -9.22
C ARG A 214 -3.04 35.72 -9.77
N GLN A 215 -3.12 36.68 -10.70
CA GLN A 215 -4.38 37.07 -11.32
C GLN A 215 -5.03 35.90 -12.08
N LYS A 216 -4.25 35.15 -12.86
CA LYS A 216 -4.74 33.92 -13.51
C LYS A 216 -5.29 32.92 -12.49
N ARG A 217 -4.56 32.71 -11.38
CA ARG A 217 -5.02 31.83 -10.31
C ARG A 217 -6.31 32.33 -9.66
N MET A 218 -6.43 33.64 -9.45
CA MET A 218 -7.65 34.28 -8.92
C MET A 218 -8.85 34.05 -9.83
N ALA A 219 -8.69 34.23 -11.14
CA ALA A 219 -9.75 33.97 -12.10
C ALA A 219 -10.24 32.51 -12.04
N MET A 220 -9.34 31.57 -11.76
CA MET A 220 -9.70 30.15 -11.60
C MET A 220 -10.50 29.87 -10.32
N ALA A 221 -10.44 30.72 -9.30
CA ALA A 221 -11.20 30.52 -8.07
C ALA A 221 -12.71 30.38 -8.33
N GLN A 222 -13.22 31.10 -9.36
CA GLN A 222 -14.64 31.05 -9.75
C GLN A 222 -15.06 29.70 -10.37
N LEU A 223 -14.09 28.90 -10.84
CA LEU A 223 -14.33 27.58 -11.43
C LEU A 223 -14.48 26.47 -10.38
N PHE A 224 -14.13 26.75 -9.12
CA PHE A 224 -14.28 25.80 -8.04
C PHE A 224 -15.71 25.82 -7.48
N LYS A 225 -16.34 24.65 -7.40
CA LYS A 225 -17.66 24.49 -6.77
C LYS A 225 -17.59 24.64 -5.25
N GLY A 226 -16.50 24.16 -4.62
CA GLY A 226 -16.33 24.15 -3.17
C GLY A 226 -15.73 25.44 -2.62
N ASN A 227 -16.30 25.95 -1.52
CA ASN A 227 -15.83 27.17 -0.84
C ASN A 227 -14.40 27.02 -0.28
N VAL A 228 -14.02 25.84 0.21
CA VAL A 228 -12.68 25.60 0.75
C VAL A 228 -11.60 25.85 -0.32
N ARG A 229 -11.81 25.44 -1.57
CA ARG A 229 -10.85 25.68 -2.67
C ARG A 229 -10.76 27.17 -3.04
N LYS A 230 -11.88 27.88 -3.03
CA LYS A 230 -11.89 29.34 -3.20
C LYS A 230 -11.11 30.01 -2.07
N PHE A 231 -11.36 29.60 -0.84
CA PHE A 231 -10.64 30.10 0.34
C PHE A 231 -9.12 29.94 0.20
N GLU A 232 -8.62 28.76 -0.24
CA GLU A 232 -7.18 28.52 -0.45
C GLU A 232 -6.54 29.47 -1.45
N VAL A 233 -7.28 29.83 -2.50
CA VAL A 233 -6.81 30.81 -3.49
C VAL A 233 -6.82 32.21 -2.90
N TYR A 234 -7.90 32.60 -2.27
CA TYR A 234 -8.15 33.94 -1.75
C TYR A 234 -7.23 34.30 -0.58
N ILE A 235 -7.02 33.39 0.36
CA ILE A 235 -6.13 33.62 1.53
C ILE A 235 -4.69 33.92 1.07
N ALA A 236 -4.20 33.19 0.07
CA ALA A 236 -2.86 33.43 -0.48
C ALA A 236 -2.80 34.80 -1.19
N TYR A 237 -3.85 35.23 -1.86
CA TYR A 237 -3.90 36.51 -2.54
C TYR A 237 -4.07 37.69 -1.57
N VAL A 238 -4.86 37.55 -0.51
CA VAL A 238 -4.95 38.54 0.60
C VAL A 238 -3.57 38.80 1.19
N GLY A 239 -2.81 37.74 1.49
CA GLY A 239 -1.45 37.90 1.99
C GLY A 239 -0.52 38.69 1.04
N TYR A 240 -0.66 38.50 -0.27
CA TYR A 240 0.05 39.29 -1.26
C TYR A 240 -0.42 40.75 -1.27
N LEU A 241 -1.72 41.02 -1.33
CA LEU A 241 -2.29 42.36 -1.35
C LEU A 241 -1.87 43.22 -0.14
N ILE A 242 -1.83 42.61 1.04
CA ILE A 242 -1.37 43.27 2.27
C ILE A 242 0.13 43.66 2.13
N ARG A 243 0.98 42.77 1.58
CA ARG A 243 2.42 43.11 1.34
C ARG A 243 2.61 44.14 0.25
N ALA A 244 1.72 44.14 -0.78
CA ALA A 244 1.74 45.09 -1.88
C ALA A 244 1.07 46.46 -1.58
N ASP A 245 0.63 46.62 -0.30
CA ASP A 245 -0.09 47.82 0.17
C ASP A 245 -1.41 48.13 -0.58
N SER A 246 -1.99 47.14 -1.26
CA SER A 246 -3.29 47.21 -1.94
C SER A 246 -4.45 46.92 -0.94
N LEU A 247 -4.52 47.79 0.10
CA LEU A 247 -5.32 47.54 1.29
C LEU A 247 -6.84 47.54 1.05
N LYS A 248 -7.33 48.29 0.05
CA LYS A 248 -8.74 48.32 -0.32
C LYS A 248 -9.20 46.95 -0.87
N GLU A 249 -8.46 46.39 -1.81
CA GLU A 249 -8.75 45.06 -2.37
C GLU A 249 -8.57 43.97 -1.33
N ALA A 250 -7.50 44.10 -0.50
CA ALA A 250 -7.26 43.17 0.61
C ALA A 250 -8.45 43.12 1.59
N THR A 251 -9.11 44.27 1.85
CA THR A 251 -10.26 44.35 2.75
C THR A 251 -11.45 43.55 2.18
N VAL A 252 -11.81 43.80 0.92
CA VAL A 252 -12.94 43.10 0.27
C VAL A 252 -12.72 41.58 0.32
N LEU A 253 -11.53 41.14 -0.08
CA LEU A 253 -11.22 39.72 -0.14
C LEU A 253 -11.08 39.09 1.25
N ALA A 254 -10.57 39.85 2.25
CA ALA A 254 -10.52 39.40 3.64
C ALA A 254 -11.92 39.22 4.25
N ASP A 255 -12.89 40.03 3.84
CA ASP A 255 -14.29 39.86 4.24
C ASP A 255 -14.91 38.62 3.61
N GLU A 256 -14.57 38.33 2.35
CA GLU A 256 -15.04 37.13 1.66
C GLU A 256 -14.49 35.84 2.28
N ILE A 257 -13.17 35.77 2.53
CA ILE A 257 -12.59 34.59 3.23
C ILE A 257 -13.16 34.40 4.62
N TRP A 258 -13.46 35.52 5.33
CA TRP A 258 -14.08 35.45 6.63
C TRP A 258 -15.49 34.85 6.55
N SER A 259 -16.29 35.30 5.58
CA SER A 259 -17.63 34.75 5.31
C SER A 259 -17.59 33.26 4.99
N ILE A 260 -16.67 32.83 4.13
CA ILE A 260 -16.47 31.41 3.80
C ILE A 260 -16.12 30.63 5.06
N ALA A 261 -15.17 31.11 5.87
CA ALA A 261 -14.75 30.42 7.08
C ALA A 261 -15.88 30.24 8.11
N GLN A 262 -16.82 31.21 8.17
CA GLN A 262 -18.00 31.10 9.02
C GLN A 262 -19.00 30.07 8.49
N GLN A 263 -19.26 30.07 7.16
CA GLN A 263 -20.20 29.14 6.52
C GLN A 263 -19.74 27.69 6.65
N GLU A 264 -18.45 27.42 6.46
CA GLU A 264 -17.86 26.08 6.54
C GLU A 264 -17.72 25.56 7.99
N GLN A 265 -17.95 26.37 8.99
CA GLN A 265 -17.84 26.05 10.42
C GLN A 265 -16.50 25.38 10.81
N ASN A 266 -15.46 25.57 9.99
CA ASN A 266 -14.12 24.98 10.16
C ASN A 266 -13.22 25.91 10.96
N GLN A 267 -12.71 25.43 12.11
CA GLN A 267 -11.88 26.23 13.01
C GLN A 267 -10.52 26.59 12.38
N GLY A 268 -9.95 25.74 11.54
CA GLY A 268 -8.71 26.02 10.81
C GLY A 268 -8.87 27.17 9.80
N LEU A 269 -9.98 27.19 9.05
CA LEU A 269 -10.29 28.30 8.13
C LEU A 269 -10.56 29.60 8.90
N LYS A 270 -11.30 29.52 10.04
CA LYS A 270 -11.54 30.68 10.91
C LYS A 270 -10.23 31.25 11.47
N LEU A 271 -9.31 30.38 11.90
CA LEU A 271 -8.00 30.79 12.39
C LEU A 271 -7.20 31.52 11.29
N ALA A 272 -7.14 30.93 10.09
CA ALA A 272 -6.43 31.55 8.98
C ALA A 272 -7.03 32.90 8.56
N ALA A 273 -8.36 33.00 8.49
CA ALA A 273 -9.06 34.24 8.17
C ALA A 273 -8.89 35.30 9.26
N ALA A 274 -8.95 34.93 10.54
CA ALA A 274 -8.73 35.86 11.67
C ALA A 274 -7.30 36.42 11.63
N THR A 275 -6.29 35.55 11.39
CA THR A 275 -4.90 35.96 11.23
C THR A 275 -4.72 36.95 10.06
N ALA A 276 -5.35 36.66 8.90
CA ALA A 276 -5.31 37.57 7.75
C ALA A 276 -5.93 38.93 8.06
N LYS A 277 -7.11 38.94 8.70
CA LYS A 277 -7.78 40.17 9.11
C LYS A 277 -6.99 40.96 10.14
N ARG A 278 -6.38 40.30 11.13
CA ARG A 278 -5.48 40.96 12.08
C ARG A 278 -4.34 41.67 11.34
N ASN A 279 -3.63 40.95 10.47
CA ASN A 279 -2.51 41.53 9.69
C ASN A 279 -2.94 42.71 8.80
N LEU A 280 -4.13 42.63 8.22
CA LEU A 280 -4.72 43.72 7.43
C LEU A 280 -5.01 44.95 8.28
N TYR A 281 -5.66 44.78 9.45
CA TYR A 281 -6.00 45.91 10.33
C TYR A 281 -4.78 46.50 11.02
N ASP A 282 -3.74 45.70 11.31
CA ASP A 282 -2.45 46.21 11.73
C ASP A 282 -1.84 47.15 10.67
N LYS A 283 -1.89 46.74 9.39
CA LYS A 283 -1.41 47.59 8.26
C LYS A 283 -2.27 48.85 8.06
N LEU A 284 -3.56 48.78 8.31
CA LEU A 284 -4.48 49.92 8.24
C LEU A 284 -4.40 50.83 9.47
N ASN A 285 -3.55 50.53 10.46
CA ASN A 285 -3.45 51.25 11.76
C ASN A 285 -4.79 51.32 12.52
N LYS A 286 -5.66 50.30 12.34
CA LYS A 286 -6.95 50.20 13.05
C LYS A 286 -6.79 49.31 14.25
N THR A 287 -6.25 49.86 15.33
CA THR A 287 -5.83 49.13 16.55
C THR A 287 -6.98 48.32 17.18
N ASP A 288 -8.17 48.88 17.29
CA ASP A 288 -9.32 48.18 17.91
C ASP A 288 -9.73 46.95 17.12
N SER A 289 -9.77 47.05 15.78
CA SER A 289 -10.08 45.92 14.91
C SER A 289 -8.96 44.88 14.92
N ALA A 290 -7.70 45.30 14.90
CA ALA A 290 -6.56 44.43 15.02
C ALA A 290 -6.57 43.66 16.35
N TYR A 291 -6.86 44.33 17.45
CA TYR A 291 -7.00 43.72 18.78
C TYR A 291 -8.15 42.70 18.82
N TYR A 292 -9.31 43.05 18.25
CA TYR A 292 -10.44 42.11 18.15
C TYR A 292 -10.09 40.83 17.46
N TYR A 293 -9.45 40.93 16.27
CA TYR A 293 -9.04 39.72 15.53
C TYR A 293 -7.86 38.98 16.17
N ALA A 294 -6.97 39.67 16.88
CA ALA A 294 -5.93 39.02 17.69
C ALA A 294 -6.52 38.17 18.81
N LYS A 295 -7.50 38.70 19.53
CA LYS A 295 -8.23 37.94 20.58
C LYS A 295 -8.92 36.73 19.96
N LEU A 296 -9.63 36.92 18.86
CA LEU A 296 -10.31 35.85 18.15
C LEU A 296 -9.35 34.79 17.61
N GLU A 297 -8.16 35.18 17.12
CA GLU A 297 -7.08 34.28 16.70
C GLU A 297 -6.64 33.38 17.88
N ILE A 298 -6.44 33.95 19.07
CA ILE A 298 -6.06 33.21 20.28
C ILE A 298 -7.16 32.21 20.69
N GLU A 299 -8.39 32.64 20.71
CA GLU A 299 -9.55 31.80 21.08
C GLU A 299 -9.72 30.64 20.06
N THR A 300 -9.65 30.94 18.76
CA THR A 300 -9.78 29.94 17.70
C THR A 300 -8.58 28.98 17.68
N ARG A 301 -7.37 29.47 17.94
CA ARG A 301 -6.18 28.63 18.07
C ARG A 301 -6.32 27.61 19.18
N LYS A 302 -6.93 28.02 20.32
CA LYS A 302 -7.23 27.09 21.43
C LYS A 302 -8.21 26.01 20.98
N LEU A 303 -9.28 26.37 20.26
CA LEU A 303 -10.26 25.41 19.74
C LEU A 303 -9.63 24.43 18.75
N VAL A 304 -8.81 24.91 17.84
CA VAL A 304 -8.03 24.04 16.90
C VAL A 304 -7.15 23.07 17.68
N PHE A 305 -6.44 23.54 18.71
CA PHE A 305 -5.61 22.69 19.56
C PHE A 305 -6.42 21.62 20.30
N ASP A 306 -7.59 21.97 20.84
CA ASP A 306 -8.46 21.04 21.53
C ASP A 306 -9.04 19.99 20.56
N GLU A 307 -9.41 20.37 19.33
CA GLU A 307 -9.82 19.46 18.26
C GLU A 307 -8.69 18.50 17.87
N GLU A 308 -7.46 19.00 17.70
CA GLU A 308 -6.27 18.19 17.41
C GLU A 308 -5.99 17.19 18.53
N LYS A 309 -6.13 17.60 19.79
CA LYS A 309 -5.96 16.73 20.96
C LYS A 309 -7.01 15.61 20.99
N LEU A 310 -8.29 15.95 20.78
CA LEU A 310 -9.36 14.96 20.69
C LEU A 310 -9.15 13.99 19.53
N SER A 311 -8.78 14.52 18.36
CA SER A 311 -8.41 13.72 17.19
C SER A 311 -7.26 12.77 17.48
N GLY A 312 -6.25 13.23 18.23
CA GLY A 312 -5.14 12.40 18.69
C GLY A 312 -5.59 11.21 19.54
N ILE A 313 -6.53 11.43 20.48
CA ILE A 313 -7.09 10.35 21.31
C ILE A 313 -7.85 9.32 20.46
N GLN A 314 -8.66 9.77 19.50
CA GLN A 314 -9.39 8.89 18.59
C GLN A 314 -8.44 8.06 17.71
N ALA A 315 -7.37 8.69 17.21
CA ALA A 315 -6.35 8.00 16.42
C ALA A 315 -5.60 6.95 17.27
N MET A 316 -5.31 7.20 18.54
CA MET A 316 -4.73 6.20 19.44
C MET A 316 -5.65 4.99 19.62
N GLY A 317 -6.96 5.21 19.77
CA GLY A 317 -7.94 4.13 19.85
C GLY A 317 -7.96 3.26 18.59
N LEU A 318 -7.94 3.89 17.41
CA LEU A 318 -7.84 3.16 16.14
C LEU A 318 -6.53 2.37 16.04
N LYS A 319 -5.39 3.00 16.36
CA LYS A 319 -4.08 2.34 16.33
C LYS A 319 -4.08 1.06 17.18
N GLU A 320 -4.64 1.12 18.38
CA GLU A 320 -4.71 -0.03 19.29
C GLU A 320 -5.63 -1.14 18.72
N GLN A 321 -6.76 -0.79 18.11
CA GLN A 321 -7.63 -1.77 17.46
C GLN A 321 -6.91 -2.46 16.29
N LEU A 322 -6.22 -1.68 15.44
CA LEU A 322 -5.48 -2.21 14.31
C LEU A 322 -4.31 -3.11 14.76
N ARG A 323 -3.60 -2.73 15.85
CA ARG A 323 -2.55 -3.56 16.45
C ARG A 323 -3.10 -4.92 16.88
N LYS A 324 -4.24 -4.95 17.59
CA LYS A 324 -4.89 -6.20 18.01
C LYS A 324 -5.30 -7.07 16.83
N MET A 325 -5.78 -6.47 15.74
CA MET A 325 -6.11 -7.21 14.53
C MET A 325 -4.86 -7.82 13.87
N ASP A 326 -3.77 -7.07 13.76
CA ASP A 326 -2.49 -7.55 13.21
C ASP A 326 -1.94 -8.70 14.06
N GLU A 327 -2.02 -8.62 15.40
CA GLU A 327 -1.59 -9.68 16.30
C GLU A 327 -2.46 -10.95 16.14
N ALA A 328 -3.77 -10.80 16.06
CA ALA A 328 -4.69 -11.93 15.84
C ALA A 328 -4.45 -12.60 14.49
N ALA A 329 -4.20 -11.81 13.43
CA ALA A 329 -3.86 -12.36 12.11
C ALA A 329 -2.56 -13.16 12.14
N LYS A 330 -1.49 -12.64 12.77
CA LYS A 330 -0.21 -13.34 12.93
C LYS A 330 -0.35 -14.63 13.75
N GLU A 331 -1.16 -14.60 14.81
CA GLU A 331 -1.41 -15.79 15.62
C GLU A 331 -2.14 -16.87 14.81
N GLU A 332 -3.13 -16.49 13.99
CA GLU A 332 -3.84 -17.43 13.12
C GLU A 332 -2.92 -18.01 12.04
N GLU A 333 -2.07 -17.19 11.42
CA GLU A 333 -1.05 -17.67 10.48
C GLU A 333 -0.09 -18.68 11.15
N ALA A 334 0.39 -18.35 12.36
CA ALA A 334 1.26 -19.25 13.13
C ALA A 334 0.55 -20.58 13.47
N LYS A 335 -0.75 -20.54 13.82
CA LYS A 335 -1.55 -21.75 14.06
C LYS A 335 -1.68 -22.59 12.79
N GLN A 336 -1.94 -21.95 11.63
CA GLN A 336 -2.03 -22.64 10.35
C GLN A 336 -0.69 -23.28 9.96
N GLN A 337 0.43 -22.55 10.09
CA GLN A 337 1.77 -23.09 9.84
C GLN A 337 2.09 -24.27 10.77
N ARG A 338 1.76 -24.16 12.06
CA ARG A 338 1.94 -25.26 13.01
C ARG A 338 1.14 -26.50 12.61
N LYS A 339 -0.13 -26.32 12.19
CA LYS A 339 -0.97 -27.40 11.70
C LYS A 339 -0.39 -28.07 10.46
N GLN A 340 0.09 -27.31 9.49
CA GLN A 340 0.79 -27.83 8.31
C GLN A 340 2.06 -28.59 8.68
N ASN A 341 2.88 -28.06 9.57
CA ASN A 341 4.10 -28.73 10.02
C ASN A 341 3.80 -30.09 10.70
N ILE A 342 2.75 -30.16 11.52
CA ILE A 342 2.29 -31.40 12.13
C ILE A 342 1.86 -32.40 11.05
N GLN A 343 1.13 -31.99 10.02
CA GLN A 343 0.75 -32.85 8.91
C GLN A 343 1.97 -33.39 8.14
N TYR A 344 2.99 -32.56 7.90
CA TYR A 344 4.24 -33.00 7.28
C TYR A 344 5.00 -34.04 8.14
N ILE A 345 5.00 -33.87 9.48
CA ILE A 345 5.61 -34.84 10.40
C ILE A 345 4.86 -36.19 10.32
N PHE A 346 3.53 -36.20 10.34
CA PHE A 346 2.75 -37.45 10.20
C PHE A 346 2.97 -38.11 8.84
N LEU A 347 3.05 -37.36 7.75
CA LEU A 347 3.38 -37.87 6.43
C LEU A 347 4.79 -38.50 6.41
N ALA A 348 5.78 -37.83 6.98
CA ALA A 348 7.14 -38.35 7.08
C ALA A 348 7.20 -39.68 7.86
N ILE A 349 6.53 -39.74 9.02
CA ILE A 349 6.45 -40.95 9.84
C ILE A 349 5.78 -42.08 9.04
N GLY A 350 4.69 -41.77 8.34
CA GLY A 350 3.98 -42.76 7.48
C GLY A 350 4.89 -43.32 6.39
N ILE A 351 5.67 -42.48 5.70
CA ILE A 351 6.63 -42.92 4.67
C ILE A 351 7.73 -43.80 5.26
N VAL A 352 8.31 -43.38 6.38
CA VAL A 352 9.38 -44.15 7.05
C VAL A 352 8.83 -45.52 7.50
N THR A 353 7.63 -45.52 8.09
CA THR A 353 6.97 -46.78 8.52
C THR A 353 6.69 -47.70 7.32
N PHE A 354 6.18 -47.17 6.23
CA PHE A 354 5.96 -47.91 4.98
C PHE A 354 7.29 -48.53 4.46
N LEU A 355 8.36 -47.74 4.41
CA LEU A 355 9.66 -48.26 3.98
C LEU A 355 10.20 -49.37 4.91
N ILE A 356 10.06 -49.22 6.22
CA ILE A 356 10.48 -50.23 7.19
C ILE A 356 9.66 -51.52 6.98
N LEU A 357 8.35 -51.40 6.87
CA LEU A 357 7.50 -52.55 6.63
C LEU A 357 7.81 -53.23 5.31
N PHE A 358 8.05 -52.46 4.24
CA PHE A 358 8.47 -53.01 2.95
C PHE A 358 9.77 -53.80 3.07
N PHE A 359 10.77 -53.26 3.75
CA PHE A 359 12.06 -53.98 3.96
C PHE A 359 11.91 -55.24 4.84
N LEU A 360 11.07 -55.18 5.87
CA LEU A 360 10.79 -56.34 6.76
C LEU A 360 10.04 -57.46 6.00
N LEU A 361 8.99 -57.12 5.26
CA LEU A 361 8.24 -58.09 4.43
C LEU A 361 9.14 -58.69 3.35
N SER A 362 9.95 -57.85 2.71
CA SER A 362 10.94 -58.31 1.74
C SER A 362 12.06 -59.19 2.37
N ARG A 363 12.22 -59.17 3.70
CA ARG A 363 13.17 -60.03 4.42
C ARG A 363 12.55 -61.39 4.75
N SER A 364 11.25 -61.46 5.02
CA SER A 364 10.58 -62.65 5.54
C SER A 364 9.99 -63.56 4.46
N ILE A 365 9.61 -63.01 3.30
CA ILE A 365 8.87 -63.73 2.26
C ILE A 365 9.69 -63.77 0.95
N VAL A 366 9.70 -64.91 0.25
CA VAL A 366 10.27 -65.04 -1.10
C VAL A 366 9.29 -64.36 -2.08
N VAL A 367 9.49 -63.08 -2.33
CA VAL A 367 8.61 -62.26 -3.20
C VAL A 367 9.05 -62.38 -4.66
N ASN A 368 8.06 -62.51 -5.56
CA ASN A 368 8.33 -62.52 -7.01
C ASN A 368 8.99 -61.21 -7.43
N GLU A 369 9.97 -61.29 -8.36
CA GLU A 369 10.77 -60.17 -8.85
C GLU A 369 9.89 -59.01 -9.38
N LYS A 370 8.75 -59.29 -9.96
CA LYS A 370 7.79 -58.30 -10.47
C LYS A 370 7.20 -57.43 -9.31
N TRP A 371 6.87 -58.04 -8.16
CA TRP A 371 6.34 -57.33 -7.00
C TRP A 371 7.41 -56.49 -6.31
N ILE A 372 8.65 -56.97 -6.27
CA ILE A 372 9.79 -56.21 -5.72
C ILE A 372 10.01 -54.92 -6.54
N SER A 373 9.99 -55.05 -7.88
CA SER A 373 10.11 -53.89 -8.75
C SER A 373 8.97 -52.91 -8.58
N PHE A 374 7.72 -53.39 -8.53
CA PHE A 374 6.52 -52.58 -8.37
C PHE A 374 6.55 -51.76 -7.06
N PHE A 375 6.74 -52.43 -5.90
CA PHE A 375 6.80 -51.71 -4.63
C PHE A 375 8.03 -50.84 -4.45
N GLY A 376 9.15 -51.19 -5.07
CA GLY A 376 10.34 -50.36 -5.11
C GLY A 376 10.11 -49.04 -5.87
N ILE A 377 9.46 -49.11 -7.03
CA ILE A 377 9.09 -47.94 -7.82
C ILE A 377 8.07 -47.09 -7.09
N LEU A 378 7.04 -47.70 -6.53
CA LEU A 378 6.00 -47.03 -5.75
C LEU A 378 6.59 -46.28 -4.52
N GLY A 379 7.46 -46.94 -3.78
CA GLY A 379 8.13 -46.33 -2.62
C GLY A 379 8.98 -45.12 -3.02
N LEU A 380 9.72 -45.23 -4.12
CA LEU A 380 10.52 -44.10 -4.64
C LEU A 380 9.66 -42.95 -5.14
N LEU A 381 8.52 -43.26 -5.78
CA LEU A 381 7.54 -42.23 -6.21
C LEU A 381 6.97 -41.46 -5.00
N ILE A 382 6.61 -42.18 -3.94
CA ILE A 382 6.10 -41.57 -2.70
C ILE A 382 7.16 -40.66 -2.07
N VAL A 383 8.42 -41.10 -2.01
CA VAL A 383 9.54 -40.29 -1.50
C VAL A 383 9.76 -39.05 -2.37
N PHE A 384 9.68 -39.21 -3.69
CA PHE A 384 9.81 -38.09 -4.62
C PHE A 384 8.72 -37.03 -4.40
N GLU A 385 7.47 -37.44 -4.32
CA GLU A 385 6.35 -36.53 -4.07
C GLU A 385 6.46 -35.86 -2.69
N PHE A 386 6.94 -36.58 -1.69
CA PHE A 386 7.18 -35.97 -0.37
C PHE A 386 8.28 -34.91 -0.41
N ILE A 387 9.38 -35.15 -1.11
CA ILE A 387 10.45 -34.18 -1.31
C ILE A 387 9.92 -32.96 -2.06
N ASN A 388 9.13 -33.18 -3.10
CA ASN A 388 8.49 -32.11 -3.86
C ASN A 388 7.58 -31.23 -2.98
N LEU A 389 6.70 -31.83 -2.20
CA LEU A 389 5.86 -31.16 -1.22
C LEU A 389 6.67 -30.35 -0.17
N LEU A 390 7.78 -30.89 0.28
CA LEU A 390 8.63 -30.23 1.30
C LEU A 390 9.37 -29.02 0.72
N ILE A 391 9.81 -29.10 -0.53
CA ILE A 391 10.60 -28.06 -1.20
C ILE A 391 9.69 -26.98 -1.82
N HIS A 392 8.44 -27.30 -2.16
CA HIS A 392 7.50 -26.41 -2.81
C HIS A 392 7.37 -25.02 -2.14
N PRO A 393 7.17 -24.89 -0.80
CA PRO A 393 7.07 -23.59 -0.13
C PRO A 393 8.37 -22.77 -0.21
N PHE A 394 9.52 -23.46 -0.28
CA PHE A 394 10.82 -22.80 -0.48
C PHE A 394 10.98 -22.30 -1.92
N LEU A 395 10.63 -23.12 -2.90
CA LEU A 395 10.66 -22.74 -4.32
C LEU A 395 9.73 -21.57 -4.60
N GLU A 396 8.53 -21.58 -4.06
CA GLU A 396 7.55 -20.52 -4.19
C GLU A 396 8.09 -19.17 -3.69
N ARG A 397 8.82 -19.20 -2.58
CA ARG A 397 9.46 -18.01 -1.99
C ARG A 397 10.64 -17.50 -2.82
N VAL A 398 11.49 -18.40 -3.33
CA VAL A 398 12.69 -18.05 -4.12
C VAL A 398 12.33 -17.59 -5.53
N THR A 399 11.29 -18.17 -6.12
CA THR A 399 10.83 -17.81 -7.47
C THR A 399 9.88 -16.61 -7.49
N HIS A 400 9.60 -15.98 -6.35
CA HIS A 400 8.65 -14.88 -6.22
C HIS A 400 7.29 -15.17 -6.87
N HIS A 401 6.79 -16.40 -6.71
CA HIS A 401 5.55 -16.89 -7.33
C HIS A 401 5.51 -16.85 -8.87
N ASN A 402 6.68 -16.78 -9.54
CA ASN A 402 6.75 -16.81 -10.98
C ASN A 402 6.60 -18.25 -11.50
N PRO A 403 5.50 -18.58 -12.24
CA PRO A 403 5.23 -19.95 -12.68
C PRO A 403 6.31 -20.55 -13.58
N MET A 404 6.96 -19.74 -14.42
CA MET A 404 8.03 -20.18 -15.33
C MET A 404 9.29 -20.57 -14.56
N LEU A 405 9.71 -19.75 -13.57
CA LEU A 405 10.87 -20.07 -12.73
C LEU A 405 10.59 -21.27 -11.83
N MET A 406 9.36 -21.40 -11.35
CA MET A 406 8.93 -22.54 -10.54
C MET A 406 8.96 -23.85 -11.34
N LEU A 407 8.46 -23.83 -12.58
CA LEU A 407 8.54 -24.97 -13.50
C LEU A 407 9.98 -25.35 -13.79
N LEU A 408 10.86 -24.40 -14.09
CA LEU A 408 12.29 -24.64 -14.32
C LEU A 408 12.97 -25.27 -13.11
N ALA A 409 12.67 -24.77 -11.90
CA ALA A 409 13.23 -25.33 -10.67
C ALA A 409 12.75 -26.77 -10.41
N LEU A 410 11.47 -27.07 -10.67
CA LEU A 410 10.91 -28.42 -10.55
C LEU A 410 11.53 -29.38 -11.60
N VAL A 411 11.73 -28.94 -12.83
CA VAL A 411 12.39 -29.73 -13.87
C VAL A 411 13.85 -30.00 -13.50
N ALA A 412 14.56 -29.02 -12.97
CA ALA A 412 15.93 -29.18 -12.49
C ALA A 412 16.00 -30.21 -11.34
N LEU A 413 15.09 -30.13 -10.37
CA LEU A 413 14.97 -31.07 -9.25
C LEU A 413 14.69 -32.49 -9.76
N ALA A 414 13.74 -32.65 -10.68
CA ALA A 414 13.40 -33.93 -11.30
C ALA A 414 14.59 -34.53 -12.03
N SER A 415 15.34 -33.72 -12.81
CA SER A 415 16.51 -34.13 -13.54
C SER A 415 17.64 -34.66 -12.61
N LEU A 416 17.73 -34.13 -11.40
CA LEU A 416 18.69 -34.56 -10.40
C LEU A 416 18.24 -35.85 -9.69
N LEU A 417 16.93 -36.03 -9.49
CA LEU A 417 16.35 -37.19 -8.81
C LEU A 417 16.25 -38.45 -9.71
N ILE A 418 16.07 -38.28 -11.01
CA ILE A 418 15.96 -39.42 -11.97
C ILE A 418 17.20 -40.33 -11.95
N PRO A 419 18.46 -39.84 -12.01
CA PRO A 419 19.63 -40.71 -11.90
C PRO A 419 19.77 -41.39 -10.56
N LEU A 420 19.39 -40.71 -9.47
CA LEU A 420 19.40 -41.27 -8.12
C LEU A 420 18.35 -42.40 -8.01
N HIS A 421 17.14 -42.20 -8.53
CA HIS A 421 16.10 -43.21 -8.61
C HIS A 421 16.60 -44.47 -9.33
N HIS A 422 17.22 -44.34 -10.52
CA HIS A 422 17.72 -45.46 -11.33
C HIS A 422 18.82 -46.26 -10.57
N ARG A 423 19.74 -45.54 -9.86
CA ARG A 423 20.79 -46.18 -9.06
C ARG A 423 20.21 -46.98 -7.87
N LEU A 424 19.25 -46.39 -7.16
CA LEU A 424 18.58 -47.01 -6.04
C LEU A 424 17.76 -48.22 -6.46
N GLU A 425 17.01 -48.11 -7.55
CA GLU A 425 16.23 -49.23 -8.11
C GLU A 425 17.13 -50.40 -8.49
N LYS A 426 18.24 -50.14 -9.22
CA LYS A 426 19.19 -51.17 -9.60
C LYS A 426 19.80 -51.82 -8.36
N TRP A 427 20.20 -51.04 -7.35
CA TRP A 427 20.82 -51.57 -6.12
C TRP A 427 19.83 -52.45 -5.33
N ILE A 428 18.58 -51.99 -5.18
CA ILE A 428 17.52 -52.75 -4.50
C ILE A 428 17.24 -54.09 -5.25
N LYS A 429 17.06 -54.05 -6.57
CA LYS A 429 16.86 -55.26 -7.38
C LYS A 429 17.98 -56.24 -7.21
N THR A 430 19.24 -55.81 -7.38
CA THR A 430 20.41 -56.69 -7.25
C THR A 430 20.50 -57.34 -5.86
N LYS A 431 20.39 -56.53 -4.80
CA LYS A 431 20.48 -57.02 -3.40
C LYS A 431 19.37 -58.03 -3.08
N MET A 432 18.14 -57.78 -3.57
CA MET A 432 16.99 -58.65 -3.31
C MET A 432 17.00 -59.93 -4.13
N THR A 433 17.47 -59.88 -5.37
CA THR A 433 17.61 -61.07 -6.24
C THR A 433 18.73 -61.97 -5.72
N GLU A 434 19.88 -61.45 -5.31
CA GLU A 434 20.98 -62.22 -4.69
C GLU A 434 20.49 -62.91 -3.42
N LYS A 435 19.75 -62.23 -2.58
CA LYS A 435 19.21 -62.79 -1.35
C LYS A 435 18.19 -63.92 -1.60
N ASN A 436 17.27 -63.70 -2.56
CA ASN A 436 16.29 -64.73 -2.93
C ASN A 436 16.94 -65.98 -3.50
N LYS A 437 18.05 -65.84 -4.30
CA LYS A 437 18.87 -66.96 -4.76
C LYS A 437 19.48 -67.71 -3.59
N LYS A 438 20.04 -67.01 -2.60
CA LYS A 438 20.64 -67.63 -1.41
C LYS A 438 19.63 -68.40 -0.57
N ILE A 439 18.45 -67.83 -0.31
CA ILE A 439 17.36 -68.52 0.43
C ILE A 439 16.89 -69.78 -0.30
N ARG A 440 16.71 -69.72 -1.61
CA ARG A 440 16.33 -70.88 -2.43
C ARG A 440 17.42 -71.96 -2.42
N LEU A 441 18.71 -71.56 -2.48
CA LEU A 441 19.82 -72.49 -2.42
C LEU A 441 19.90 -73.18 -1.07
N ASP A 442 19.74 -72.44 0.02
CA ASP A 442 19.78 -72.97 1.39
C ASP A 442 18.57 -73.93 1.64
N ALA A 443 17.37 -73.59 1.14
CA ALA A 443 16.20 -74.46 1.17
C ALA A 443 16.40 -75.75 0.36
N ALA A 444 17.00 -75.67 -0.80
CA ALA A 444 17.29 -76.83 -1.63
C ALA A 444 18.34 -77.74 -1.00
N LYS A 445 19.39 -77.18 -0.39
CA LYS A 445 20.39 -77.96 0.36
C LYS A 445 19.78 -78.71 1.55
N LYS A 446 18.89 -77.99 2.32
CA LYS A 446 18.19 -78.60 3.43
C LYS A 446 17.29 -79.78 2.99
N THR A 447 16.58 -79.63 1.88
CA THR A 447 15.77 -80.70 1.30
C THR A 447 16.57 -81.88 0.87
N ILE A 448 17.75 -81.67 0.27
CA ILE A 448 18.70 -82.72 -0.13
C ILE A 448 19.23 -83.47 1.12
N GLU A 449 19.68 -82.75 2.13
CA GLU A 449 20.14 -83.33 3.43
C GLU A 449 19.04 -84.16 4.09
N GLU A 450 17.79 -83.70 4.09
CA GLU A 450 16.64 -84.44 4.62
C GLU A 450 16.29 -85.70 3.81
N LEU A 451 16.53 -85.68 2.52
CA LEU A 451 16.36 -86.89 1.65
C LEU A 451 17.49 -87.89 1.82
N GLU A 452 18.74 -87.41 1.95
CA GLU A 452 19.91 -88.27 2.22
C GLU A 452 19.87 -88.94 3.60
N GLN A 453 19.19 -88.35 4.61
CA GLN A 453 18.99 -88.97 5.95
C GLN A 453 17.83 -89.96 5.97
N LYS A 454 16.96 -90.04 4.99
CA LYS A 454 15.80 -90.95 4.90
C LYS A 454 16.00 -92.08 3.91
N GLY A 455 17.12 -92.18 3.19
CA GLY A 455 17.52 -93.36 2.36
C GLY A 455 18.56 -94.16 3.05
#